data_34fa08d2440fd5650b4c2630bf596623
#
_entry.id   34fa08d2440fd5650b4c2630bf596623
#
_cell.length_a   1.000
_cell.length_b   1.000
_cell.length_c   1.000
_cell.angle_alpha   90.00
_cell.angle_beta   90.00
_cell.angle_gamma   90.00
#
_symmetry.space_group_name_H-M   'P 1'
#
loop_
_entity.id
_entity.type
_entity.pdbx_description
1 polymer ?
#
loop_
_entity_poly.entity_id
_entity_poly.type
_entity_poly.pdbx_seq_one_letter_code
_entity_poly.pdbx_strand_id
1 'polypeptide(L)'
;MKLTVNSMAHKTFVFDTYAIIEIIRGNANYRKYVGSRMIITELTLFELVYYLLKNFKKFTAEKYLTTYKQFVKEFDEPIILESAMMKLRFKDRNLSMTDCINYVLAKLLDVKLLTGDEKFKDLENVEFIK
;
A
#
# COMPACT_ATOMS: atom_id res chain seq x y z
N MET A 1 29.50 -13.14 -7.19
CA MET A 1 28.94 -12.88 -7.21
C MET A 1 28.21 -12.42 -6.83
N LYS A 2 27.71 -12.13 -6.84
CA LYS A 2 26.90 -11.73 -6.56
C LYS A 2 25.98 -11.47 -6.59
N LEU A 3 25.98 -11.53 -6.43
CA LEU A 3 25.11 -11.28 -6.35
C LEU A 3 24.24 -10.36 -6.24
N THR A 4 24.11 -9.98 -7.17
CA THR A 4 23.21 -9.01 -7.01
C THR A 4 21.91 -9.44 -6.74
N VAL A 5 21.73 -9.98 -5.77
CA VAL A 5 20.52 -10.46 -5.36
C VAL A 5 19.59 -9.35 -5.10
N ASN A 6 18.38 -9.36 -5.59
CA ASN A 6 17.36 -8.43 -5.20
C ASN A 6 17.01 -8.69 -3.75
N SER A 7 17.57 -7.89 -2.85
CA SER A 7 17.37 -8.08 -1.42
C SER A 7 15.91 -7.91 -1.00
N MET A 8 15.06 -7.35 -1.86
CA MET A 8 13.64 -7.20 -1.56
C MET A 8 12.82 -8.43 -1.92
N ALA A 9 13.41 -9.42 -2.62
CA ALA A 9 12.65 -10.57 -3.10
C ALA A 9 12.00 -11.37 -1.98
N HIS A 10 12.55 -11.32 -0.77
CA HIS A 10 12.00 -12.06 0.37
C HIS A 10 11.20 -11.17 1.32
N LYS A 11 11.12 -9.89 1.03
CA LYS A 11 10.39 -8.96 1.89
C LYS A 11 8.97 -8.78 1.41
N THR A 12 8.08 -8.65 2.38
CA THR A 12 6.66 -8.44 2.13
C THR A 12 6.26 -7.10 2.73
N PHE A 13 5.44 -6.35 2.00
CA PHE A 13 4.91 -5.08 2.47
C PHE A 13 3.42 -5.02 2.17
N VAL A 14 2.68 -4.30 3.02
CA VAL A 14 1.37 -3.82 2.61
C VAL A 14 1.65 -2.54 1.82
N PHE A 15 1.17 -2.49 0.59
CA PHE A 15 1.40 -1.32 -0.28
C PHE A 15 0.24 -0.35 -0.15
N ASP A 16 0.57 0.89 0.23
CA ASP A 16 -0.39 1.98 0.14
C ASP A 16 -0.62 2.33 -1.33
N THR A 17 -1.75 2.94 -1.62
CA THR A 17 -2.05 3.42 -2.98
C THR A 17 -0.92 4.31 -3.51
N TYR A 18 -0.38 5.17 -2.64
CA TYR A 18 0.76 6.03 -2.99
C TYR A 18 1.89 5.22 -3.62
N ALA A 19 2.26 4.12 -2.96
CA ALA A 19 3.39 3.30 -3.42
C ALA A 19 3.14 2.70 -4.80
N ILE A 20 1.92 2.20 -5.02
CA ILE A 20 1.59 1.59 -6.31
C ILE A 20 1.63 2.65 -7.42
N ILE A 21 1.08 3.81 -7.15
CA ILE A 21 1.06 4.89 -8.13
C ILE A 21 2.49 5.33 -8.48
N GLU A 22 3.38 5.42 -7.50
CA GLU A 22 4.75 5.80 -7.75
C GLU A 22 5.49 4.75 -8.58
N ILE A 23 5.19 3.48 -8.38
CA ILE A 23 5.75 2.42 -9.21
C ILE A 23 5.26 2.58 -10.65
N ILE A 24 3.97 2.80 -10.83
CA ILE A 24 3.38 2.96 -12.17
C ILE A 24 3.98 4.19 -12.86
N ARG A 25 4.23 5.25 -12.11
CA ARG A 25 4.81 6.49 -12.65
C ARG A 25 6.31 6.37 -12.90
N GLY A 26 6.94 5.28 -12.49
CA GLY A 26 8.36 5.07 -12.75
C GLY A 26 9.29 5.79 -11.78
N ASN A 27 8.83 6.10 -10.57
CA ASN A 27 9.67 6.74 -9.57
C ASN A 27 10.86 5.85 -9.23
N ALA A 28 12.08 6.35 -9.48
CA ALA A 28 13.30 5.57 -9.29
C ALA A 28 13.47 5.10 -7.85
N ASN A 29 12.98 5.88 -6.88
CA ASN A 29 13.10 5.51 -5.47
C ASN A 29 12.29 4.28 -5.10
N TYR A 30 11.32 3.92 -5.94
CA TYR A 30 10.47 2.75 -5.72
C TYR A 30 10.92 1.53 -6.52
N ARG A 31 11.93 1.69 -7.37
CA ARG A 31 12.33 0.61 -8.28
C ARG A 31 12.69 -0.68 -7.54
N LYS A 32 13.38 -0.57 -6.42
CA LYS A 32 13.81 -1.75 -5.68
C LYS A 32 12.67 -2.51 -5.03
N TYR A 33 11.50 -1.86 -4.85
CA TYR A 33 10.35 -2.50 -4.22
C TYR A 33 9.51 -3.33 -5.20
N VAL A 34 9.76 -3.19 -6.50
CA VAL A 34 9.01 -3.93 -7.52
C VAL A 34 9.17 -5.44 -7.33
N GLY A 35 10.33 -5.88 -6.84
CA GLY A 35 10.58 -7.30 -6.62
C GLY A 35 10.08 -7.84 -5.28
N SER A 36 9.52 -6.99 -4.43
CA SER A 36 9.01 -7.44 -3.13
C SER A 36 7.64 -8.08 -3.28
N ARG A 37 7.19 -8.74 -2.20
CA ARG A 37 5.85 -9.33 -2.16
C ARG A 37 4.85 -8.28 -1.76
N MET A 38 3.79 -8.17 -2.54
CA MET A 38 2.77 -7.13 -2.34
C MET A 38 1.53 -7.71 -1.68
N ILE A 39 1.05 -7.01 -0.66
CA ILE A 39 -0.27 -7.24 -0.07
C ILE A 39 -1.02 -5.92 -0.16
N ILE A 40 -2.26 -5.97 -0.62
CA ILE A 40 -3.13 -4.79 -0.64
C ILE A 40 -4.51 -5.18 -0.12
N THR A 41 -5.34 -4.18 0.15
CA THR A 41 -6.74 -4.42 0.50
C THR A 41 -7.61 -4.04 -0.69
N GLU A 42 -8.88 -4.45 -0.65
CA GLU A 42 -9.84 -4.04 -1.67
C GLU A 42 -10.00 -2.52 -1.72
N LEU A 43 -9.81 -1.85 -0.57
CA LEU A 43 -9.92 -0.40 -0.52
C LEU A 43 -8.80 0.25 -1.35
N THR A 44 -7.59 -0.27 -1.23
CA THR A 44 -6.47 0.20 -2.05
C THR A 44 -6.71 -0.09 -3.52
N LEU A 45 -7.25 -1.27 -3.80
CA LEU A 45 -7.56 -1.63 -5.19
C LEU A 45 -8.57 -0.65 -5.79
N PHE A 46 -9.60 -0.27 -5.02
CA PHE A 46 -10.58 0.72 -5.48
C PHE A 46 -9.90 2.06 -5.78
N GLU A 47 -9.06 2.52 -4.86
CA GLU A 47 -8.37 3.81 -5.04
C GLU A 47 -7.47 3.79 -6.26
N LEU A 48 -6.78 2.69 -6.50
CA LEU A 48 -5.92 2.54 -7.66
C LEU A 48 -6.74 2.61 -8.94
N VAL A 49 -7.83 1.87 -9.01
CA VAL A 49 -8.69 1.85 -10.19
C VAL A 49 -9.27 3.24 -10.45
N TYR A 50 -9.70 3.92 -9.39
CA TYR A 50 -10.23 5.27 -9.50
C TYR A 50 -9.17 6.22 -10.09
N TYR A 51 -7.93 6.15 -9.57
CA TYR A 51 -6.83 6.96 -10.09
C TYR A 51 -6.60 6.69 -11.57
N LEU A 52 -6.62 5.42 -11.96
CA LEU A 52 -6.36 5.05 -13.35
C LEU A 52 -7.48 5.49 -14.29
N LEU A 53 -8.72 5.43 -13.81
CA LEU A 53 -9.86 5.92 -14.62
C LEU A 53 -9.78 7.43 -14.82
N LYS A 54 -9.28 8.16 -13.80
CA LYS A 54 -9.15 9.62 -13.93
C LYS A 54 -8.03 10.02 -14.87
N ASN A 55 -6.96 9.26 -14.93
CA ASN A 55 -5.74 9.68 -15.61
C ASN A 55 -5.42 8.91 -16.87
N PHE A 56 -6.09 7.81 -17.10
CA PHE A 56 -5.83 6.95 -18.27
C PHE A 56 -7.15 6.43 -18.82
N LYS A 57 -7.07 5.55 -19.81
CA LYS A 57 -8.26 4.97 -20.43
C LYS A 57 -8.81 3.84 -19.57
N LYS A 58 -10.11 3.56 -19.73
CA LYS A 58 -10.77 2.48 -19.02
C LYS A 58 -10.05 1.14 -19.24
N PHE A 59 -9.56 0.89 -20.43
CA PHE A 59 -8.83 -0.33 -20.73
C PHE A 59 -7.63 -0.51 -19.79
N THR A 60 -6.89 0.58 -19.54
CA THR A 60 -5.74 0.53 -18.63
C THR A 60 -6.18 0.19 -17.21
N ALA A 61 -7.26 0.83 -16.75
CA ALA A 61 -7.78 0.56 -15.40
C ALA A 61 -8.22 -0.90 -15.27
N GLU A 62 -8.89 -1.44 -16.27
CA GLU A 62 -9.33 -2.84 -16.25
C GLU A 62 -8.16 -3.81 -16.20
N LYS A 63 -7.11 -3.50 -16.95
CA LYS A 63 -5.90 -4.33 -16.97
C LYS A 63 -5.25 -4.39 -15.59
N TYR A 64 -5.10 -3.24 -14.95
CA TYR A 64 -4.50 -3.19 -13.61
C TYR A 64 -5.38 -3.85 -12.56
N LEU A 65 -6.69 -3.66 -12.67
CA LEU A 65 -7.64 -4.33 -11.76
C LEU A 65 -7.45 -5.84 -11.82
N THR A 66 -7.41 -6.39 -13.03
CA THR A 66 -7.24 -7.84 -13.20
C THR A 66 -5.92 -8.31 -12.62
N THR A 67 -4.84 -7.55 -12.85
CA THR A 67 -3.52 -7.94 -12.38
C THR A 67 -3.40 -7.84 -10.87
N TYR A 68 -3.89 -6.74 -10.28
CA TYR A 68 -3.63 -6.46 -8.88
C TYR A 68 -4.59 -7.13 -7.91
N LYS A 69 -5.74 -7.61 -8.37
CA LYS A 69 -6.68 -8.28 -7.47
C LYS A 69 -6.08 -9.53 -6.84
N GLN A 70 -5.07 -10.13 -7.45
CA GLN A 70 -4.42 -11.31 -6.90
C GLN A 70 -3.66 -11.00 -5.60
N PHE A 71 -3.36 -9.75 -5.34
CA PHE A 71 -2.61 -9.34 -4.16
C PHE A 71 -3.50 -8.93 -3.00
N VAL A 72 -4.81 -8.98 -3.19
CA VAL A 72 -5.76 -8.54 -2.17
C VAL A 72 -5.84 -9.55 -1.03
N LYS A 73 -5.68 -9.03 0.19
CA LYS A 73 -5.90 -9.80 1.40
C LYS A 73 -7.10 -9.23 2.12
N GLU A 74 -8.00 -10.12 2.55
CA GLU A 74 -9.19 -9.69 3.27
C GLU A 74 -8.83 -9.26 4.68
N PHE A 75 -9.66 -8.41 5.25
CA PHE A 75 -9.53 -8.00 6.63
C PHE A 75 -10.86 -8.23 7.35
N ASP A 76 -10.78 -8.46 8.65
CA ASP A 76 -11.93 -8.87 9.44
C ASP A 76 -12.29 -7.84 10.50
N GLU A 77 -13.26 -8.20 11.36
CA GLU A 77 -13.78 -7.27 12.35
C GLU A 77 -12.71 -6.71 13.30
N PRO A 78 -11.78 -7.53 13.83
CA PRO A 78 -10.74 -6.95 14.69
C PRO A 78 -9.93 -5.87 14.01
N ILE A 79 -9.64 -6.02 12.71
CA ILE A 79 -8.91 -4.99 11.98
C ILE A 79 -9.76 -3.73 11.85
N ILE A 80 -11.06 -3.88 11.61
CA ILE A 80 -11.97 -2.74 11.49
C ILE A 80 -11.99 -1.96 12.79
N LEU A 81 -12.13 -2.66 13.93
CA LEU A 81 -12.19 -2.00 15.22
C LEU A 81 -10.89 -1.26 15.53
N GLU A 82 -9.75 -1.93 15.35
CA GLU A 82 -8.45 -1.31 15.61
C GLU A 82 -8.22 -0.11 14.70
N SER A 83 -8.65 -0.20 13.45
CA SER A 83 -8.50 0.89 12.49
C SER A 83 -9.34 2.09 12.88
N ALA A 84 -10.57 1.86 13.32
CA ALA A 84 -11.44 2.95 13.78
C ALA A 84 -10.85 3.62 15.03
N MET A 85 -10.28 2.83 15.93
CA MET A 85 -9.63 3.36 17.12
C MET A 85 -8.41 4.20 16.74
N MET A 86 -7.63 3.74 15.75
CA MET A 86 -6.50 4.49 15.26
C MET A 86 -6.94 5.83 14.66
N LYS A 87 -7.99 5.80 13.85
CA LYS A 87 -8.49 7.02 13.21
C LYS A 87 -8.91 8.04 14.26
N LEU A 88 -9.54 7.57 15.34
CA LEU A 88 -9.94 8.45 16.43
C LEU A 88 -8.72 9.02 17.18
N ARG A 89 -7.74 8.16 17.45
CA ARG A 89 -6.53 8.57 18.19
C ARG A 89 -5.71 9.60 17.42
N PHE A 90 -5.62 9.44 16.10
CA PHE A 90 -4.82 10.33 15.25
C PHE A 90 -5.69 11.26 14.41
N LYS A 91 -6.79 11.73 14.96
CA LYS A 91 -7.72 12.54 14.17
C LYS A 91 -7.10 13.78 13.56
N ASP A 92 -6.02 14.29 14.16
CA ASP A 92 -5.33 15.48 13.64
C ASP A 92 -4.46 15.19 12.42
N ARG A 93 -4.20 13.91 12.12
CA ARG A 93 -3.41 13.54 10.95
C ARG A 93 -4.24 13.44 9.68
N ASN A 94 -5.55 13.48 9.80
CA ASN A 94 -6.45 13.38 8.65
C ASN A 94 -6.27 12.06 7.87
N LEU A 95 -6.05 10.97 8.61
CA LEU A 95 -5.94 9.66 7.99
C LEU A 95 -7.31 9.19 7.50
N SER A 96 -7.34 8.63 6.29
CA SER A 96 -8.57 8.06 5.75
C SER A 96 -8.85 6.69 6.35
N MET A 97 -10.03 6.15 6.11
CA MET A 97 -10.37 4.79 6.49
C MET A 97 -9.39 3.81 5.86
N THR A 98 -9.10 3.98 4.58
CA THR A 98 -8.14 3.12 3.87
C THR A 98 -6.77 3.19 4.52
N ASP A 99 -6.30 4.39 4.85
CA ASP A 99 -5.01 4.57 5.52
C ASP A 99 -4.94 3.74 6.79
N CYS A 100 -5.97 3.83 7.63
CA CYS A 100 -5.96 3.16 8.92
C CYS A 100 -6.03 1.64 8.77
N ILE A 101 -6.88 1.16 7.86
CA ILE A 101 -7.02 -0.29 7.65
C ILE A 101 -5.72 -0.89 7.12
N ASN A 102 -5.08 -0.21 6.16
CA ASN A 102 -3.81 -0.70 5.63
C ASN A 102 -2.72 -0.73 6.69
N TYR A 103 -2.64 0.32 7.50
CA TYR A 103 -1.63 0.39 8.55
C TYR A 103 -1.82 -0.71 9.59
N VAL A 104 -3.06 -0.92 10.05
CA VAL A 104 -3.36 -1.93 11.05
C VAL A 104 -3.13 -3.33 10.48
N LEU A 105 -3.54 -3.55 9.23
CA LEU A 105 -3.30 -4.83 8.58
C LEU A 105 -1.81 -5.15 8.54
N ALA A 106 -1.00 -4.17 8.17
CA ALA A 106 0.45 -4.36 8.12
C ALA A 106 1.00 -4.76 9.49
N LYS A 107 0.56 -4.08 10.55
CA LYS A 107 1.02 -4.40 11.90
C LYS A 107 0.62 -5.81 12.31
N LEU A 108 -0.61 -6.21 12.03
CA LEU A 108 -1.08 -7.54 12.40
C LEU A 108 -0.37 -8.64 11.63
N LEU A 109 0.05 -8.37 10.41
CA LEU A 109 0.79 -9.33 9.61
C LEU A 109 2.29 -9.29 9.88
N ASP A 110 2.73 -8.38 10.75
CA ASP A 110 4.14 -8.20 11.10
C ASP A 110 4.98 -7.85 9.87
N VAL A 111 4.43 -7.00 9.03
CA VAL A 111 5.14 -6.43 7.88
C VAL A 111 4.98 -4.92 7.92
N LYS A 112 5.77 -4.19 7.15
CA LYS A 112 5.68 -2.74 7.13
C LYS A 112 4.71 -2.26 6.07
N LEU A 113 4.14 -1.08 6.31
CA LEU A 113 3.37 -0.37 5.31
C LEU A 113 4.33 0.43 4.44
N LEU A 114 4.28 0.22 3.13
CA LEU A 114 5.12 0.95 2.18
C LEU A 114 4.33 2.13 1.64
N THR A 115 4.81 3.33 1.90
CA THR A 115 4.14 4.56 1.47
C THR A 115 5.10 5.74 1.49
N GLY A 116 4.75 6.80 0.77
CA GLY A 116 5.45 8.08 0.84
C GLY A 116 4.48 9.21 1.20
N ASP A 117 3.27 8.86 1.63
CA ASP A 117 2.28 9.85 2.03
C ASP A 117 2.70 10.49 3.35
N GLU A 118 2.82 11.82 3.36
CA GLU A 118 3.28 12.56 4.54
C GLU A 118 2.44 12.29 5.78
N LYS A 119 1.19 11.88 5.62
CA LYS A 119 0.33 11.58 6.77
C LYS A 119 0.87 10.44 7.62
N PHE A 120 1.72 9.58 7.04
CA PHE A 120 2.32 8.44 7.76
C PHE A 120 3.71 8.74 8.27
N LYS A 121 4.26 9.91 7.96
CA LYS A 121 5.62 10.22 8.38
C LYS A 121 5.73 10.16 9.89
N ASP A 122 6.79 9.55 10.36
CA ASP A 122 7.08 9.38 11.80
C ASP A 122 6.22 8.37 12.53
N LEU A 123 5.33 7.67 11.85
CA LEU A 123 4.65 6.53 12.47
C LEU A 123 5.56 5.31 12.39
N GLU A 124 5.54 4.51 13.45
CA GLU A 124 6.30 3.27 13.43
C GLU A 124 5.70 2.30 12.43
N ASN A 125 6.45 1.29 12.08
CA ASN A 125 6.02 0.22 11.19
C ASN A 125 5.72 0.70 9.76
N VAL A 126 6.40 1.75 9.33
CA VAL A 126 6.25 2.32 8.00
C VAL A 126 7.59 2.32 7.30
N GLU A 127 7.59 1.85 6.06
CA GLU A 127 8.72 2.01 5.15
C GLU A 127 8.39 3.26 4.33
N PHE A 128 8.97 4.39 4.73
CA PHE A 128 8.60 5.69 4.17
C PHE A 128 9.53 6.06 3.03
N ILE A 129 9.00 6.11 1.80
CA ILE A 129 9.77 6.40 0.59
C ILE A 129 9.00 7.44 -0.21
N LYS A 130 9.61 8.59 -0.42
CA LYS A 130 9.01 9.60 -1.28
C LYS A 130 9.31 9.23 -2.76
#